data_c87be6f32aec990920a238fa00aaf874
#
_entry.id   c87be6f32aec990920a238fa00aaf874
#
_cell.length_a   1.000
_cell.length_b   1.000
_cell.length_c   1.000
_cell.angle_alpha   90.00
_cell.angle_beta   90.00
_cell.angle_gamma   90.00
#
_symmetry.space_group_name_H-M   'P 1'
#
loop_
_entity.id
_entity.type
_entity.pdbx_description
1 polymer ?
#
loop_
_entity_poly.entity_id
_entity_poly.type
_entity_poly.pdbx_seq_one_letter_code
_entity_poly.pdbx_strand_id
1 'polypeptide(L)'
;MIVSRRATIRNSIGLAISGVLGARLSPLGAAPQDAAKLLAEFTADVTPVAGSITFTAPELAENGNIVPVAVSVDSPMTDDDYVESVMIVAEENPNPEVITFHFTPQSGLAYASTRMRLAKTQNVIAVAKTSNGSVFIDMRHIEVVIGGCGA
;
A
#
# COMPACT_ATOMS: atom_id res chain seq x y z
N MET A 1 39.64 -79.19 9.76
CA MET A 1 38.82 -79.32 8.53
C MET A 1 37.68 -78.35 8.60
N ILE A 2 37.83 -77.23 7.97
CA ILE A 2 36.96 -76.65 6.95
C ILE A 2 35.54 -76.40 7.48
N VAL A 3 34.93 -75.25 7.49
CA VAL A 3 34.72 -74.18 6.55
C VAL A 3 33.88 -73.08 7.23
N SER A 4 34.37 -71.88 7.14
CA SER A 4 33.72 -70.59 7.03
C SER A 4 32.26 -70.64 6.57
N ARG A 5 31.39 -69.79 7.17
CA ARG A 5 30.45 -68.99 6.36
C ARG A 5 30.05 -67.74 7.08
N ARG A 6 30.40 -66.66 6.45
CA ARG A 6 30.04 -65.34 6.68
C ARG A 6 28.53 -65.13 6.65
N ALA A 7 27.98 -64.50 7.66
CA ALA A 7 26.68 -63.87 7.56
C ALA A 7 26.85 -62.35 7.70
N THR A 8 26.75 -61.69 6.60
CA THR A 8 26.78 -60.22 6.50
C THR A 8 25.43 -59.71 6.97
N ILE A 9 25.40 -59.12 8.14
CA ILE A 9 24.25 -58.32 8.59
C ILE A 9 24.42 -56.93 8.05
N ARG A 10 23.62 -56.61 7.08
CA ARG A 10 23.49 -55.27 6.53
C ARG A 10 22.59 -54.47 7.47
N ASN A 11 23.19 -53.68 8.36
CA ASN A 11 22.48 -52.69 9.14
C ASN A 11 22.11 -51.54 8.21
N SER A 12 20.85 -51.46 7.84
CA SER A 12 20.25 -50.29 7.24
C SER A 12 19.87 -49.30 8.36
N ILE A 13 20.75 -48.38 8.64
CA ILE A 13 20.43 -47.23 9.49
C ILE A 13 19.63 -46.26 8.61
N GLY A 14 18.32 -46.32 8.74
CA GLY A 14 17.42 -45.33 8.18
C GLY A 14 17.55 -44.01 8.97
N LEU A 15 18.30 -43.08 8.42
CA LEU A 15 18.37 -41.72 8.95
C LEU A 15 17.09 -41.00 8.55
N ALA A 16 16.10 -40.96 9.44
CA ALA A 16 14.93 -40.09 9.28
C ALA A 16 15.35 -38.66 9.51
N ILE A 17 15.63 -37.95 8.44
CA ILE A 17 15.77 -36.48 8.46
C ILE A 17 14.37 -35.91 8.59
N SER A 18 13.96 -35.62 9.84
CA SER A 18 12.80 -34.77 10.11
C SER A 18 13.15 -33.35 9.68
N GLY A 19 12.84 -33.05 8.44
CA GLY A 19 12.86 -31.68 7.93
C GLY A 19 11.82 -30.87 8.70
N VAL A 20 12.26 -30.12 9.70
CA VAL A 20 11.47 -29.03 10.26
C VAL A 20 11.38 -27.98 9.16
N LEU A 21 10.27 -28.03 8.44
CA LEU A 21 9.88 -26.97 7.51
C LEU A 21 9.54 -25.74 8.36
N GLY A 22 10.55 -24.97 8.70
CA GLY A 22 10.37 -23.67 9.34
C GLY A 22 9.61 -22.78 8.36
N ALA A 23 8.31 -22.71 8.53
CA ALA A 23 7.51 -21.70 7.88
C ALA A 23 8.05 -20.34 8.33
N ARG A 24 8.83 -19.69 7.46
CA ARG A 24 9.20 -18.31 7.63
C ARG A 24 7.90 -17.52 7.46
N LEU A 25 7.28 -17.15 8.56
CA LEU A 25 6.27 -16.10 8.57
C LEU A 25 7.00 -14.82 8.18
N SER A 26 6.99 -14.50 6.89
CA SER A 26 7.38 -13.18 6.44
C SER A 26 6.41 -12.19 7.09
N PRO A 27 6.88 -11.08 7.67
CA PRO A 27 5.95 -10.03 8.08
C PRO A 27 5.14 -9.65 6.84
N LEU A 28 3.81 -9.66 6.97
CA LEU A 28 2.89 -9.15 5.96
C LEU A 28 3.08 -7.62 5.89
N GLY A 29 4.16 -7.18 5.26
CA GLY A 29 4.25 -5.83 4.75
C GLY A 29 3.63 -5.86 3.36
N ALA A 30 2.70 -4.97 3.05
CA ALA A 30 2.24 -4.81 1.68
C ALA A 30 3.46 -4.57 0.78
N ALA A 31 3.52 -5.29 -0.33
CA ALA A 31 4.54 -5.03 -1.32
C ALA A 31 4.11 -3.80 -2.16
N PRO A 32 5.05 -3.02 -2.71
CA PRO A 32 4.73 -1.94 -3.64
C PRO A 32 3.81 -2.38 -4.80
N GLN A 33 3.80 -3.66 -5.10
CA GLN A 33 2.90 -4.29 -6.09
C GLN A 33 1.43 -4.24 -5.68
N ASP A 34 1.12 -4.30 -4.38
CA ASP A 34 -0.26 -4.22 -3.89
C ASP A 34 -0.80 -2.81 -4.04
N ALA A 35 0.03 -1.79 -3.79
CA ALA A 35 -0.30 -0.39 -4.03
C ALA A 35 -0.52 -0.11 -5.53
N ALA A 36 0.34 -0.62 -6.40
CA ALA A 36 0.21 -0.46 -7.86
C ALA A 36 -1.08 -1.11 -8.39
N LYS A 37 -1.42 -2.30 -7.91
CA LYS A 37 -2.66 -2.99 -8.28
C LYS A 37 -3.89 -2.19 -7.84
N LEU A 38 -3.88 -1.70 -6.59
CA LEU A 38 -4.96 -0.88 -6.05
C LEU A 38 -5.17 0.41 -6.87
N LEU A 39 -4.08 1.08 -7.24
CA LEU A 39 -4.12 2.26 -8.09
C LEU A 39 -4.71 1.93 -9.48
N ALA A 40 -4.28 0.86 -10.13
CA ALA A 40 -4.80 0.42 -11.42
C ALA A 40 -6.31 0.11 -11.35
N GLU A 41 -6.75 -0.59 -10.31
CA GLU A 41 -8.17 -0.88 -10.07
C GLU A 41 -8.99 0.40 -9.86
N PHE A 42 -8.48 1.34 -9.06
CA PHE A 42 -9.15 2.62 -8.81
C PHE A 42 -9.26 3.48 -10.07
N THR A 43 -8.20 3.53 -10.87
CA THR A 43 -8.16 4.34 -12.11
C THR A 43 -8.88 3.68 -13.29
N ALA A 44 -9.32 2.42 -13.14
CA ALA A 44 -9.89 1.63 -14.24
C ALA A 44 -9.00 1.63 -15.51
N ASP A 45 -7.68 1.51 -15.29
CA ASP A 45 -6.63 1.53 -16.32
C ASP A 45 -6.52 2.85 -17.10
N VAL A 46 -7.20 3.92 -16.66
CA VAL A 46 -6.97 5.27 -17.18
C VAL A 46 -5.63 5.78 -16.68
N THR A 47 -4.81 6.29 -17.58
CA THR A 47 -3.52 6.88 -17.22
C THR A 47 -3.73 8.19 -16.48
N PRO A 48 -3.31 8.29 -15.19
CA PRO A 48 -3.43 9.52 -14.43
C PRO A 48 -2.56 10.64 -14.99
N VAL A 49 -3.07 11.88 -14.91
CA VAL A 49 -2.37 13.08 -15.35
C VAL A 49 -1.99 13.93 -14.14
N ALA A 50 -0.80 14.49 -14.11
CA ALA A 50 -0.39 15.45 -13.09
C ALA A 50 -1.11 16.79 -13.32
N GLY A 51 -1.45 17.47 -12.23
CA GLY A 51 -2.18 18.74 -12.24
C GLY A 51 -3.59 18.59 -11.66
N SER A 52 -4.31 19.67 -11.50
CA SER A 52 -5.66 19.75 -10.94
C SER A 52 -5.84 19.14 -9.52
N ILE A 53 -4.92 18.35 -9.04
CA ILE A 53 -4.88 17.82 -7.67
C ILE A 53 -3.65 18.35 -6.94
N THR A 54 -3.84 18.75 -5.70
CA THR A 54 -2.78 19.17 -4.77
C THR A 54 -2.86 18.32 -3.52
N PHE A 55 -1.83 17.52 -3.30
CA PHE A 55 -1.69 16.74 -2.08
C PHE A 55 -0.70 17.42 -1.13
N THR A 56 -1.17 17.80 0.04
CA THR A 56 -0.38 18.46 1.08
C THR A 56 -0.06 17.48 2.19
N ALA A 57 1.22 17.31 2.45
CA ALA A 57 1.74 16.46 3.52
C ALA A 57 3.08 17.04 4.02
N PRO A 58 3.51 16.78 5.26
CA PRO A 58 4.83 17.16 5.74
C PRO A 58 5.92 16.34 5.01
N GLU A 59 7.07 16.96 4.75
CA GLU A 59 8.24 16.25 4.22
C GLU A 59 8.84 15.29 5.26
N LEU A 60 8.76 15.68 6.55
CA LEU A 60 9.25 14.91 7.69
C LEU A 60 8.14 14.71 8.70
N ALA A 61 7.85 13.46 9.04
CA ALA A 61 6.97 13.06 10.12
C ALA A 61 7.81 12.52 11.29
N GLU A 62 7.93 13.27 12.38
CA GLU A 62 8.64 12.80 13.58
C GLU A 62 7.96 11.57 14.18
N ASN A 63 6.63 11.49 14.07
CA ASN A 63 5.80 10.39 14.55
C ASN A 63 4.82 9.93 13.47
N GLY A 64 5.07 8.75 12.93
CA GLY A 64 4.25 8.11 11.90
C GLY A 64 2.85 7.70 12.37
N ASN A 65 2.52 7.76 13.66
CA ASN A 65 1.17 7.44 14.13
C ASN A 65 0.15 8.54 13.79
N ILE A 66 0.59 9.78 13.61
CA ILE A 66 -0.29 10.93 13.39
C ILE A 66 0.35 11.88 12.37
N VAL A 67 0.15 11.59 11.10
CA VAL A 67 0.66 12.41 10.00
C VAL A 67 -0.49 13.19 9.38
N PRO A 68 -0.52 14.52 9.51
CA PRO A 68 -1.59 15.34 8.92
C PRO A 68 -1.41 15.40 7.41
N VAL A 69 -2.51 15.22 6.68
CA VAL A 69 -2.55 15.32 5.22
C VAL A 69 -3.81 16.05 4.77
N ALA A 70 -3.73 16.71 3.63
CA ALA A 70 -4.87 17.31 2.99
C ALA A 70 -4.79 17.11 1.47
N VAL A 71 -5.93 17.04 0.84
CA VAL A 71 -6.06 16.96 -0.61
C VAL A 71 -7.06 17.99 -1.10
N SER A 72 -6.73 18.65 -2.19
CA SER A 72 -7.60 19.58 -2.89
C SER A 72 -7.55 19.27 -4.37
N VAL A 73 -8.71 19.26 -5.01
CA VAL A 73 -8.80 19.08 -6.46
C VAL A 73 -9.48 20.29 -7.06
N ASP A 74 -8.85 20.86 -8.08
CA ASP A 74 -9.42 21.98 -8.83
C ASP A 74 -10.51 21.46 -9.77
N SER A 75 -11.76 21.74 -9.41
CA SER A 75 -12.96 21.29 -10.11
C SER A 75 -14.09 22.28 -9.89
N PRO A 76 -14.93 22.53 -10.89
CA PRO A 76 -16.09 23.41 -10.77
C PRO A 76 -17.16 22.87 -9.82
N MET A 77 -17.13 21.58 -9.50
CA MET A 77 -18.09 20.88 -8.64
C MET A 77 -19.54 21.12 -9.06
N THR A 78 -19.82 21.00 -10.37
CA THR A 78 -21.15 21.09 -10.95
C THR A 78 -21.74 19.71 -11.21
N ASP A 79 -23.04 19.62 -11.49
CA ASP A 79 -23.68 18.34 -11.77
C ASP A 79 -23.07 17.61 -12.99
N ASP A 80 -22.52 18.37 -13.94
CA ASP A 80 -21.90 17.82 -15.16
C ASP A 80 -20.40 17.52 -15.01
N ASP A 81 -19.72 18.23 -14.08
CA ASP A 81 -18.27 18.10 -13.88
C ASP A 81 -17.92 18.30 -12.40
N TYR A 82 -17.63 17.19 -11.72
CA TYR A 82 -17.25 17.16 -10.31
C TYR A 82 -16.26 16.05 -10.01
N VAL A 83 -15.60 16.13 -8.89
CA VAL A 83 -14.77 15.05 -8.36
C VAL A 83 -15.66 14.02 -7.71
N GLU A 84 -15.63 12.78 -8.18
CA GLU A 84 -16.39 11.67 -7.60
C GLU A 84 -15.69 11.12 -6.34
N SER A 85 -14.37 10.93 -6.44
CA SER A 85 -13.62 10.33 -5.34
C SER A 85 -12.14 10.70 -5.40
N VAL A 86 -11.52 10.69 -4.22
CA VAL A 86 -10.07 10.83 -4.04
C VAL A 86 -9.60 9.72 -3.12
N MET A 87 -8.67 8.89 -3.59
CA MET A 87 -8.04 7.84 -2.81
C MET A 87 -6.63 8.25 -2.42
N ILE A 88 -6.25 7.98 -1.17
CA ILE A 88 -4.89 8.14 -0.66
C ILE A 88 -4.30 6.76 -0.43
N VAL A 89 -3.12 6.52 -1.01
CA VAL A 89 -2.37 5.27 -0.95
C VAL A 89 -1.00 5.51 -0.35
N ALA A 90 -0.61 4.70 0.64
CA ALA A 90 0.72 4.68 1.23
C ALA A 90 1.43 3.38 0.78
N GLU A 91 2.45 3.49 -0.08
CA GLU A 91 3.03 2.35 -0.82
C GLU A 91 3.62 1.25 0.06
N GLU A 92 4.14 1.63 1.22
CA GLU A 92 4.90 0.72 2.09
C GLU A 92 4.18 0.40 3.41
N ASN A 93 2.91 0.83 3.53
CA ASN A 93 2.07 0.41 4.65
C ASN A 93 1.63 -1.05 4.46
N PRO A 94 1.44 -1.81 5.54
CA PRO A 94 0.85 -3.15 5.49
C PRO A 94 -0.51 -3.19 4.78
N ASN A 95 -1.31 -2.13 4.93
CA ASN A 95 -2.49 -1.87 4.13
C ASN A 95 -2.28 -0.58 3.34
N PRO A 96 -2.04 -0.66 2.03
CA PRO A 96 -1.69 0.52 1.23
C PRO A 96 -2.85 1.49 1.04
N GLU A 97 -4.10 1.04 1.01
CA GLU A 97 -5.25 1.93 0.99
C GLU A 97 -5.41 2.61 2.36
N VAL A 98 -5.16 3.92 2.39
CA VAL A 98 -5.32 4.70 3.62
C VAL A 98 -6.77 5.13 3.81
N ILE A 99 -7.33 5.78 2.80
CA ILE A 99 -8.70 6.30 2.81
C ILE A 99 -9.15 6.64 1.39
N THR A 100 -10.45 6.52 1.15
CA THR A 100 -11.11 7.04 -0.04
C THR A 100 -12.19 8.03 0.38
N PHE A 101 -12.09 9.26 -0.09
CA PHE A 101 -13.10 10.31 0.05
C PHE A 101 -14.05 10.27 -1.14
N HIS A 102 -15.33 10.42 -0.89
CA HIS A 102 -16.33 10.55 -1.92
C HIS A 102 -16.96 11.95 -1.85
N PHE A 103 -17.09 12.58 -3.02
CA PHE A 103 -17.65 13.91 -3.17
C PHE A 103 -18.87 13.88 -4.07
N THR A 104 -19.66 14.92 -3.96
CA THR A 104 -20.81 15.20 -4.84
C THR A 104 -20.79 16.67 -5.20
N PRO A 105 -21.54 17.14 -6.21
CA PRO A 105 -21.66 18.56 -6.50
C PRO A 105 -22.03 19.40 -5.30
N GLN A 106 -22.85 18.86 -4.38
CA GLN A 106 -23.27 19.54 -3.14
C GLN A 106 -22.11 19.75 -2.15
N SER A 107 -20.97 19.06 -2.33
CA SER A 107 -19.78 19.31 -1.51
C SER A 107 -19.21 20.71 -1.74
N GLY A 108 -19.47 21.31 -2.89
CA GLY A 108 -19.04 22.69 -3.24
C GLY A 108 -17.55 22.80 -3.53
N LEU A 109 -16.71 22.09 -2.78
CA LEU A 109 -15.27 21.98 -2.97
C LEU A 109 -14.83 20.53 -2.84
N ALA A 110 -13.94 20.09 -3.71
CA ALA A 110 -13.28 18.80 -3.59
C ALA A 110 -12.04 18.94 -2.69
N TYR A 111 -12.29 19.15 -1.39
CA TYR A 111 -11.27 19.31 -0.36
C TYR A 111 -11.54 18.36 0.80
N ALA A 112 -10.50 17.67 1.25
CA ALA A 112 -10.55 16.85 2.45
C ALA A 112 -9.23 16.92 3.21
N SER A 113 -9.29 16.82 4.52
CA SER A 113 -8.12 16.71 5.38
C SER A 113 -8.33 15.64 6.44
N THR A 114 -7.25 14.93 6.77
CA THR A 114 -7.28 13.87 7.77
C THR A 114 -5.91 13.69 8.40
N ARG A 115 -5.82 12.73 9.30
CA ARG A 115 -4.56 12.22 9.83
C ARG A 115 -4.44 10.75 9.47
N MET A 116 -3.26 10.34 9.05
CA MET A 116 -2.98 8.96 8.69
C MET A 116 -1.80 8.40 9.46
N ARG A 117 -1.62 7.08 9.36
CA ARG A 117 -0.45 6.39 9.92
C ARG A 117 0.48 5.98 8.80
N LEU A 118 1.78 6.11 9.05
CA LEU A 118 2.85 5.65 8.18
C LEU A 118 3.77 4.72 8.96
N ALA A 119 3.94 3.49 8.46
CA ALA A 119 4.78 2.49 9.09
C ALA A 119 6.27 2.86 9.03
N LYS A 120 6.68 3.52 7.95
CA LYS A 120 8.06 3.92 7.66
C LYS A 120 8.09 5.01 6.61
N THR A 121 9.29 5.54 6.33
CA THR A 121 9.56 6.44 5.21
C THR A 121 9.08 5.84 3.89
N GLN A 122 8.26 6.58 3.16
CA GLN A 122 7.61 6.09 1.93
C GLN A 122 7.03 7.19 1.08
N ASN A 123 6.61 6.83 -0.14
CA ASN A 123 5.77 7.68 -0.96
C ASN A 123 4.30 7.51 -0.55
N VAL A 124 3.59 8.62 -0.57
CA VAL A 124 2.15 8.67 -0.42
C VAL A 124 1.56 9.31 -1.65
N ILE A 125 0.58 8.65 -2.23
CA ILE A 125 -0.02 9.00 -3.51
C ILE A 125 -1.47 9.40 -3.27
N ALA A 126 -1.90 10.52 -3.83
CA ALA A 126 -3.29 10.90 -3.91
C ALA A 126 -3.77 10.83 -5.37
N VAL A 127 -4.86 10.13 -5.60
CA VAL A 127 -5.47 9.96 -6.93
C VAL A 127 -6.91 10.41 -6.88
N ALA A 128 -7.29 11.31 -7.78
CA ALA A 128 -8.65 11.82 -7.92
C ALA A 128 -9.29 11.29 -9.20
N LYS A 129 -10.54 10.91 -9.12
CA LYS A 129 -11.39 10.54 -10.25
C LYS A 129 -12.56 11.50 -10.36
N THR A 130 -12.82 11.96 -11.56
CA THR A 130 -13.90 12.91 -11.88
C THR A 130 -15.06 12.23 -12.61
N SER A 131 -16.23 12.86 -12.57
CA SER A 131 -17.45 12.38 -13.25
C SER A 131 -17.32 12.27 -14.76
N ASN A 132 -16.42 13.04 -15.37
CA ASN A 132 -16.12 12.98 -16.79
C ASN A 132 -15.08 11.90 -17.16
N GLY A 133 -14.61 11.10 -16.19
CA GLY A 133 -13.65 10.02 -16.39
C GLY A 133 -12.18 10.45 -16.38
N SER A 134 -11.87 11.70 -16.09
CA SER A 134 -10.48 12.14 -15.93
C SER A 134 -9.92 11.64 -14.60
N VAL A 135 -8.61 11.34 -14.61
CA VAL A 135 -7.90 10.88 -13.42
C VAL A 135 -6.67 11.75 -13.20
N PHE A 136 -6.55 12.31 -12.00
CA PHE A 136 -5.42 13.15 -11.61
C PHE A 136 -4.62 12.50 -10.48
N ILE A 137 -3.31 12.76 -10.45
CA ILE A 137 -2.40 12.19 -9.46
C ILE A 137 -1.42 13.24 -8.95
N ASP A 138 -1.16 13.19 -7.64
CA ASP A 138 -0.06 13.89 -6.98
C ASP A 138 0.58 12.96 -5.94
N MET A 139 1.87 13.12 -5.68
CA MET A 139 2.65 12.26 -4.80
C MET A 139 3.55 13.10 -3.91
N ARG A 140 3.73 12.66 -2.67
CA ARG A 140 4.71 13.20 -1.72
C ARG A 140 5.55 12.08 -1.14
N HIS A 141 6.85 12.30 -1.08
CA HIS A 141 7.75 11.47 -0.28
C HIS A 141 7.75 12.00 1.15
N ILE A 142 7.51 11.13 2.13
CA ILE A 142 7.45 11.49 3.54
C ILE A 142 8.48 10.68 4.31
N GLU A 143 9.45 11.37 4.90
CA GLU A 143 10.39 10.77 5.82
C GLU A 143 9.73 10.55 7.18
N VAL A 144 9.88 9.35 7.75
CA VAL A 144 9.30 8.98 9.04
C VAL A 144 10.40 8.59 10.02
N VAL A 145 10.53 9.35 11.10
CA VAL A 145 11.56 9.10 12.12
C VAL A 145 11.16 7.92 13.01
N ILE A 146 9.93 7.95 13.53
CA ILE A 146 9.36 6.85 14.34
C ILE A 146 8.13 6.33 13.63
N GLY A 147 8.20 5.08 13.18
CA GLY A 147 7.10 4.42 12.47
C GLY A 147 5.84 4.29 13.31
N GLY A 148 4.69 4.41 12.66
CA GLY A 148 3.39 4.19 13.27
C GLY A 148 3.12 2.70 13.50
N CYS A 149 2.61 2.34 14.67
CA CYS A 149 2.20 0.97 14.97
C CYS A 149 0.87 0.65 14.27
N GLY A 150 0.83 -0.46 13.53
CA GLY A 150 -0.40 -0.95 12.88
C GLY A 150 -0.87 -0.08 11.70
N ALA A 151 0.08 0.59 11.02
CA ALA A 151 -0.18 1.26 9.76
C ALA A 151 -0.29 0.27 8.61
#